data_34a5788ec45369c1ed956417ba82bee5
#
_entry.id   34a5788ec45369c1ed956417ba82bee5
#
_cell.length_a   1.000
_cell.length_b   1.000
_cell.length_c   1.000
_cell.angle_alpha   90.00
_cell.angle_beta   90.00
_cell.angle_gamma   90.00
#
_symmetry.space_group_name_H-M   'P 1'
#
loop_
_entity.id
_entity.type
_entity.pdbx_description
1 polymer ?
#
loop_
_entity_poly.entity_id
_entity_poly.type
_entity_poly.pdbx_seq_one_letter_code
_entity_poly.pdbx_strand_id
1 'polypeptide(L)'
;MPKSAVATGARRGELKERLTDAASRLIEAQGLASVKARPLAEKAGCALGAIYTVFPDLDALILAVSARTLARLEAHLDAIAVEVAAEASPREAARQRLVALALAYLDFAFAHRASWRALFEHRLPEGRPVPEWMVAEQARLFGKVEVLLGPLVPHMGVAQRAILARSLFSAVHGLVLLGLEEKLGVMPFAMLREEVERLVSAMARGLEEMDR
;
A
#
# COMPACT_ATOMS: atom_id res chain seq x y z
N MET A 1 13.27 -35.25 -23.06
CA MET A 1 12.08 -34.46 -23.43
C MET A 1 11.66 -33.40 -22.38
N PRO A 2 12.54 -32.49 -21.88
CA PRO A 2 12.05 -31.41 -21.00
C PRO A 2 12.21 -29.98 -21.55
N LYS A 3 12.90 -29.77 -22.70
CA LYS A 3 13.19 -28.42 -23.22
C LYS A 3 11.97 -27.62 -23.69
N SER A 4 10.91 -28.26 -24.16
CA SER A 4 9.69 -27.58 -24.67
C SER A 4 8.81 -27.02 -23.54
N ALA A 5 8.66 -27.73 -22.43
CA ALA A 5 7.83 -27.27 -21.30
C ALA A 5 8.46 -26.08 -20.57
N VAL A 6 9.80 -26.08 -20.41
CA VAL A 6 10.56 -24.96 -19.81
C VAL A 6 10.46 -23.71 -20.69
N ALA A 7 10.61 -23.86 -22.02
CA ALA A 7 10.48 -22.73 -22.96
C ALA A 7 9.07 -22.15 -22.98
N THR A 8 8.02 -23.00 -22.85
CA THR A 8 6.62 -22.55 -22.78
C THR A 8 6.34 -21.82 -21.45
N GLY A 9 6.88 -22.33 -20.33
CA GLY A 9 6.79 -21.66 -19.02
C GLY A 9 7.47 -20.29 -19.00
N ALA A 10 8.66 -20.18 -19.57
CA ALA A 10 9.40 -18.92 -19.67
C ALA A 10 8.63 -17.86 -20.49
N ARG A 11 8.12 -18.23 -21.67
CA ARG A 11 7.30 -17.33 -22.49
C ARG A 11 6.02 -16.86 -21.80
N ARG A 12 5.38 -17.76 -21.04
CA ARG A 12 4.18 -17.41 -20.25
C ARG A 12 4.54 -16.43 -19.12
N GLY A 13 5.68 -16.63 -18.47
CA GLY A 13 6.21 -15.70 -17.47
C GLY A 13 6.49 -14.31 -18.06
N GLU A 14 7.19 -14.25 -19.20
CA GLU A 14 7.48 -13.00 -19.91
C GLU A 14 6.20 -12.24 -20.31
N LEU A 15 5.19 -12.96 -20.80
CA LEU A 15 3.91 -12.37 -21.16
C LEU A 15 3.19 -11.83 -19.92
N LYS A 16 3.26 -12.56 -18.79
CA LYS A 16 2.70 -12.11 -17.50
C LYS A 16 3.32 -10.78 -17.06
N GLU A 17 4.65 -10.69 -17.12
CA GLU A 17 5.37 -9.47 -16.76
C GLU A 17 4.97 -8.30 -17.67
N ARG A 18 4.99 -8.51 -19.00
CA ARG A 18 4.60 -7.48 -19.97
C ARG A 18 3.17 -6.97 -19.77
N LEU A 19 2.22 -7.87 -19.49
CA LEU A 19 0.83 -7.52 -19.22
C LEU A 19 0.70 -6.72 -17.91
N THR A 20 1.42 -7.13 -16.85
CA THR A 20 1.42 -6.43 -15.57
C THR A 20 2.06 -5.04 -15.71
N ASP A 21 3.14 -4.91 -16.50
CA ASP A 21 3.77 -3.62 -16.82
C ASP A 21 2.85 -2.71 -17.64
N ALA A 22 2.16 -3.27 -18.64
CA ALA A 22 1.20 -2.53 -19.44
C ALA A 22 0.04 -2.01 -18.59
N ALA A 23 -0.49 -2.84 -17.69
CA ALA A 23 -1.56 -2.44 -16.77
C ALA A 23 -1.09 -1.37 -15.77
N SER A 24 0.12 -1.51 -15.20
CA SER A 24 0.71 -0.48 -14.32
C SER A 24 0.80 0.87 -15.04
N ARG A 25 1.31 0.89 -16.28
CA ARG A 25 1.40 2.12 -17.09
C ARG A 25 0.04 2.71 -17.45
N LEU A 26 -0.98 1.88 -17.66
CA LEU A 26 -2.35 2.36 -17.90
C LEU A 26 -2.91 3.01 -16.63
N ILE A 27 -2.75 2.38 -15.48
CA ILE A 27 -3.19 2.91 -14.18
C ILE A 27 -2.48 4.24 -13.88
N GLU A 28 -1.16 4.31 -14.06
CA GLU A 28 -0.38 5.51 -13.80
C GLU A 28 -0.81 6.69 -14.70
N ALA A 29 -1.12 6.42 -15.96
CA ALA A 29 -1.49 7.47 -16.92
C ALA A 29 -2.96 7.89 -16.84
N GLN A 30 -3.88 6.99 -16.55
CA GLN A 30 -5.32 7.19 -16.76
C GLN A 30 -6.22 6.64 -15.62
N GLY A 31 -5.63 6.10 -14.55
CA GLY A 31 -6.34 5.50 -13.42
C GLY A 31 -6.85 4.07 -13.69
N LEU A 32 -7.39 3.46 -12.64
CA LEU A 32 -7.82 2.04 -12.64
C LEU A 32 -8.85 1.72 -13.74
N ALA A 33 -9.81 2.61 -13.99
CA ALA A 33 -10.87 2.40 -14.99
C ALA A 33 -10.35 2.24 -16.43
N SER A 34 -9.10 2.60 -16.71
CA SER A 34 -8.45 2.44 -18.02
C SER A 34 -8.03 0.99 -18.30
N VAL A 35 -7.94 0.13 -17.29
CA VAL A 35 -7.55 -1.27 -17.45
C VAL A 35 -8.70 -2.06 -18.07
N LYS A 36 -8.70 -2.09 -19.40
CA LYS A 36 -9.64 -2.84 -20.25
C LYS A 36 -8.86 -3.76 -21.16
N ALA A 37 -9.45 -4.90 -21.56
CA ALA A 37 -8.75 -5.94 -22.29
C ALA A 37 -8.13 -5.46 -23.61
N ARG A 38 -8.83 -4.61 -24.39
CA ARG A 38 -8.34 -4.13 -25.68
C ARG A 38 -7.18 -3.15 -25.55
N PRO A 39 -7.26 -2.05 -24.77
CA PRO A 39 -6.11 -1.16 -24.52
C PRO A 39 -4.91 -1.87 -23.90
N LEU A 40 -5.16 -2.85 -23.03
CA LEU A 40 -4.13 -3.66 -22.41
C LEU A 40 -3.38 -4.51 -23.44
N ALA A 41 -4.10 -5.24 -24.31
CA ALA A 41 -3.51 -6.07 -25.36
C ALA A 41 -2.67 -5.24 -26.33
N GLU A 42 -3.17 -4.07 -26.74
CA GLU A 42 -2.46 -3.10 -27.57
C GLU A 42 -1.15 -2.65 -26.89
N LYS A 43 -1.23 -2.21 -25.64
CA LYS A 43 -0.07 -1.69 -24.88
C LYS A 43 0.96 -2.78 -24.57
N ALA A 44 0.52 -4.03 -24.39
CA ALA A 44 1.39 -5.20 -24.17
C ALA A 44 1.93 -5.79 -25.47
N GLY A 45 1.44 -5.38 -26.64
CA GLY A 45 1.84 -5.93 -27.93
C GLY A 45 1.47 -7.40 -28.08
N CYS A 46 0.24 -7.78 -27.72
CA CYS A 46 -0.22 -9.16 -27.81
C CYS A 46 -1.68 -9.25 -28.33
N ALA A 47 -2.08 -10.45 -28.77
CA ALA A 47 -3.48 -10.70 -29.11
C ALA A 47 -4.37 -10.65 -27.88
N LEU A 48 -5.61 -10.19 -28.02
CA LEU A 48 -6.59 -10.08 -26.92
C LEU A 48 -6.72 -11.38 -26.13
N GLY A 49 -6.84 -12.53 -26.82
CA GLY A 49 -6.97 -13.83 -26.18
C GLY A 49 -5.74 -14.27 -25.39
N ALA A 50 -4.55 -13.72 -25.69
CA ALA A 50 -3.33 -14.04 -24.98
C ALA A 50 -3.36 -13.61 -23.49
N ILE A 51 -4.13 -12.57 -23.15
CA ILE A 51 -4.34 -12.14 -21.77
C ILE A 51 -4.86 -13.30 -20.94
N TYR A 52 -5.88 -13.97 -21.42
CA TYR A 52 -6.59 -15.05 -20.71
C TYR A 52 -5.83 -16.38 -20.67
N THR A 53 -4.73 -16.49 -21.40
CA THR A 53 -3.79 -17.65 -21.25
C THR A 53 -2.92 -17.50 -20.00
N VAL A 54 -2.79 -16.28 -19.46
CA VAL A 54 -1.91 -15.94 -18.34
C VAL A 54 -2.69 -15.54 -17.10
N PHE A 55 -3.74 -14.74 -17.25
CA PHE A 55 -4.63 -14.30 -16.18
C PHE A 55 -6.05 -14.83 -16.44
N PRO A 56 -6.73 -15.41 -15.45
CA PRO A 56 -8.10 -15.92 -15.62
C PRO A 56 -9.09 -14.80 -15.95
N ASP A 57 -8.84 -13.60 -15.47
CA ASP A 57 -9.63 -12.38 -15.67
C ASP A 57 -8.79 -11.11 -15.44
N LEU A 58 -9.39 -9.96 -15.65
CA LEU A 58 -8.73 -8.66 -15.41
C LEU A 58 -8.52 -8.37 -13.92
N ASP A 59 -9.36 -8.90 -13.03
CA ASP A 59 -9.17 -8.74 -11.59
C ASP A 59 -7.86 -9.40 -11.13
N ALA A 60 -7.58 -10.60 -11.62
CA ALA A 60 -6.31 -11.28 -11.33
C ALA A 60 -5.09 -10.50 -11.82
N LEU A 61 -5.20 -9.79 -12.96
CA LEU A 61 -4.17 -8.90 -13.44
C LEU A 61 -4.03 -7.66 -12.55
N ILE A 62 -5.14 -7.01 -12.18
CA ILE A 62 -5.15 -5.84 -11.30
C ILE A 62 -4.56 -6.22 -9.94
N LEU A 63 -4.88 -7.39 -9.41
CA LEU A 63 -4.28 -7.92 -8.19
C LEU A 63 -2.76 -8.10 -8.32
N ALA A 64 -2.25 -8.54 -9.50
CA ALA A 64 -0.81 -8.61 -9.73
C ALA A 64 -0.13 -7.23 -9.73
N VAL A 65 -0.80 -6.20 -10.28
CA VAL A 65 -0.33 -4.81 -10.18
C VAL A 65 -0.37 -4.33 -8.72
N SER A 66 -1.43 -4.64 -8.00
CA SER A 66 -1.57 -4.30 -6.57
C SER A 66 -0.45 -4.92 -5.73
N ALA A 67 -0.08 -6.19 -5.99
CA ALA A 67 1.05 -6.84 -5.33
C ALA A 67 2.36 -6.07 -5.52
N ARG A 68 2.65 -5.61 -6.74
CA ARG A 68 3.84 -4.80 -7.02
C ARG A 68 3.80 -3.44 -6.30
N THR A 69 2.63 -2.82 -6.27
CA THR A 69 2.47 -1.52 -5.59
C THR A 69 2.66 -1.67 -4.09
N LEU A 70 2.11 -2.74 -3.47
CA LEU A 70 2.33 -3.04 -2.06
C LEU A 70 3.80 -3.34 -1.76
N ALA A 71 4.48 -4.13 -2.59
CA ALA A 71 5.91 -4.41 -2.41
C ALA A 71 6.77 -3.13 -2.52
N ARG A 72 6.43 -2.20 -3.44
CA ARG A 72 7.10 -0.88 -3.54
C ARG A 72 6.83 -0.02 -2.31
N LEU A 73 5.60 -0.01 -1.80
CA LEU A 73 5.24 0.68 -0.57
C LEU A 73 6.04 0.11 0.61
N GLU A 74 6.06 -1.22 0.76
CA GLU A 74 6.82 -1.87 1.83
C GLU A 74 8.30 -1.50 1.78
N ALA A 75 8.94 -1.62 0.61
CA ALA A 75 10.33 -1.24 0.42
C ALA A 75 10.59 0.25 0.73
N HIS A 76 9.65 1.13 0.36
CA HIS A 76 9.73 2.56 0.68
C HIS A 76 9.66 2.81 2.20
N LEU A 77 8.77 2.13 2.91
CA LEU A 77 8.64 2.22 4.35
C LEU A 77 9.86 1.62 5.10
N ASP A 78 10.46 0.55 4.56
CA ASP A 78 11.65 -0.08 5.15
C ASP A 78 12.93 0.74 4.97
N ALA A 79 12.97 1.59 3.94
CA ALA A 79 14.11 2.47 3.69
C ALA A 79 14.17 3.69 4.62
N ILE A 80 13.19 3.89 5.51
CA ILE A 80 13.15 5.05 6.41
C ILE A 80 14.22 4.90 7.48
N ALA A 81 15.21 5.78 7.44
CA ALA A 81 16.14 5.99 8.53
C ALA A 81 15.55 7.04 9.49
N VAL A 82 15.31 6.67 10.73
CA VAL A 82 14.90 7.61 11.78
C VAL A 82 16.05 7.73 12.76
N GLU A 83 16.72 8.89 12.77
CA GLU A 83 17.67 9.22 13.81
C GLU A 83 16.90 9.50 15.09
N VAL A 84 17.04 8.62 16.06
CA VAL A 84 16.48 8.77 17.39
C VAL A 84 17.63 9.12 18.32
N ALA A 85 17.48 10.15 19.15
CA ALA A 85 18.49 10.52 20.13
C ALA A 85 18.81 9.31 21.03
N ALA A 86 20.10 9.13 21.37
CA ALA A 86 20.57 7.98 22.15
C ALA A 86 19.89 7.89 23.53
N GLU A 87 19.51 9.05 24.10
CA GLU A 87 18.85 9.17 25.39
C GLU A 87 17.32 9.10 25.30
N ALA A 88 16.75 8.97 24.11
CA ALA A 88 15.30 8.93 23.94
C ALA A 88 14.68 7.71 24.61
N SER A 89 13.62 7.91 25.35
CA SER A 89 12.87 6.80 25.94
C SER A 89 12.27 5.89 24.84
N PRO A 90 11.97 4.61 25.15
CA PRO A 90 11.30 3.73 24.19
C PRO A 90 9.98 4.32 23.64
N ARG A 91 9.23 5.06 24.45
CA ARG A 91 7.99 5.75 24.03
C ARG A 91 8.29 6.88 23.05
N GLU A 92 9.28 7.72 23.35
CA GLU A 92 9.69 8.81 22.46
C GLU A 92 10.19 8.28 21.11
N ALA A 93 11.04 7.26 21.14
CA ALA A 93 11.54 6.60 19.94
C ALA A 93 10.40 5.99 19.09
N ALA A 94 9.41 5.36 19.73
CA ALA A 94 8.24 4.81 19.07
C ALA A 94 7.39 5.90 18.41
N ARG A 95 7.17 7.02 19.12
CA ARG A 95 6.43 8.17 18.59
C ARG A 95 7.09 8.77 17.36
N GLN A 96 8.40 9.03 17.41
CA GLN A 96 9.16 9.57 16.29
C GLN A 96 9.10 8.64 15.06
N ARG A 97 9.24 7.33 15.28
CA ARG A 97 9.14 6.35 14.20
C ARG A 97 7.74 6.23 13.62
N LEU A 98 6.67 6.35 14.42
CA LEU A 98 5.30 6.38 13.92
C LEU A 98 5.05 7.60 13.03
N VAL A 99 5.53 8.77 13.43
CA VAL A 99 5.45 9.99 12.62
C VAL A 99 6.20 9.79 11.30
N ALA A 100 7.43 9.31 11.35
CA ALA A 100 8.22 9.06 10.13
C ALA A 100 7.56 8.05 9.20
N LEU A 101 6.98 6.97 9.75
CA LEU A 101 6.24 5.98 8.97
C LEU A 101 5.02 6.59 8.27
N ALA A 102 4.26 7.44 8.96
CA ALA A 102 3.09 8.11 8.39
C ALA A 102 3.47 9.14 7.31
N LEU A 103 4.56 9.88 7.52
CA LEU A 103 5.09 10.82 6.52
C LEU A 103 5.59 10.09 5.27
N ALA A 104 6.30 8.97 5.43
CA ALA A 104 6.73 8.18 4.28
C ALA A 104 5.54 7.55 3.53
N TYR A 105 4.48 7.15 4.23
CA TYR A 105 3.24 6.72 3.59
C TYR A 105 2.63 7.84 2.73
N LEU A 106 2.58 9.08 3.25
CA LEU A 106 2.13 10.25 2.49
C LEU A 106 3.04 10.52 1.28
N ASP A 107 4.37 10.48 1.47
CA ASP A 107 5.34 10.71 0.39
C ASP A 107 5.16 9.68 -0.73
N PHE A 108 4.96 8.41 -0.39
CA PHE A 108 4.64 7.35 -1.36
C PHE A 108 3.32 7.60 -2.09
N ALA A 109 2.26 7.93 -1.35
CA ALA A 109 0.95 8.23 -1.91
C ALA A 109 1.00 9.41 -2.89
N PHE A 110 1.75 10.45 -2.56
CA PHE A 110 1.95 11.61 -3.41
C PHE A 110 2.73 11.27 -4.69
N ALA A 111 3.86 10.56 -4.54
CA ALA A 111 4.73 10.19 -5.67
C ALA A 111 4.09 9.16 -6.63
N HIS A 112 3.19 8.30 -6.12
CA HIS A 112 2.58 7.18 -6.86
C HIS A 112 1.06 7.22 -6.82
N ARG A 113 0.47 8.42 -6.90
CA ARG A 113 -0.94 8.70 -6.62
C ARG A 113 -1.92 7.75 -7.31
N ALA A 114 -1.76 7.49 -8.60
CA ALA A 114 -2.68 6.64 -9.36
C ALA A 114 -2.57 5.16 -8.96
N SER A 115 -1.35 4.63 -8.82
CA SER A 115 -1.11 3.25 -8.39
C SER A 115 -1.52 3.03 -6.93
N TRP A 116 -1.26 4.02 -6.06
CA TRP A 116 -1.68 4.00 -4.66
C TRP A 116 -3.21 4.01 -4.53
N ARG A 117 -3.91 4.88 -5.28
CA ARG A 117 -5.38 4.91 -5.31
C ARG A 117 -5.98 3.59 -5.77
N ALA A 118 -5.41 2.99 -6.80
CA ALA A 118 -5.90 1.73 -7.36
C ALA A 118 -5.94 0.59 -6.32
N LEU A 119 -5.06 0.61 -5.29
CA LEU A 119 -5.10 -0.36 -4.19
C LEU A 119 -6.41 -0.34 -3.41
N PHE A 120 -7.08 0.82 -3.31
CA PHE A 120 -8.29 1.03 -2.52
C PHE A 120 -9.55 1.14 -3.37
N GLU A 121 -9.40 1.49 -4.66
CA GLU A 121 -10.52 1.57 -5.61
C GLU A 121 -10.93 0.20 -6.16
N HIS A 122 -9.97 -0.72 -6.33
CA HIS A 122 -10.27 -2.05 -6.85
C HIS A 122 -11.11 -2.85 -5.86
N ARG A 123 -12.25 -3.32 -6.33
CA ARG A 123 -13.16 -4.19 -5.58
C ARG A 123 -13.32 -5.50 -6.32
N LEU A 124 -13.10 -6.60 -5.62
CA LEU A 124 -13.40 -7.92 -6.16
C LEU A 124 -14.92 -8.09 -6.31
N PRO A 125 -15.38 -8.88 -7.29
CA PRO A 125 -16.78 -9.25 -7.42
C PRO A 125 -17.33 -9.84 -6.12
N GLU A 126 -18.62 -9.65 -5.89
CA GLU A 126 -19.30 -10.18 -4.71
C GLU A 126 -19.09 -11.70 -4.61
N GLY A 127 -18.81 -12.18 -3.39
CA GLY A 127 -18.53 -13.59 -3.11
C GLY A 127 -17.11 -14.07 -3.46
N ARG A 128 -16.27 -13.25 -4.08
CA ARG A 128 -14.87 -13.61 -4.33
C ARG A 128 -14.00 -13.26 -3.11
N PRO A 129 -13.35 -14.25 -2.47
CA PRO A 129 -12.52 -13.98 -1.31
C PRO A 129 -11.28 -13.17 -1.68
N VAL A 130 -10.83 -12.33 -0.74
CA VAL A 130 -9.52 -11.66 -0.86
C VAL A 130 -8.43 -12.74 -0.85
N PRO A 131 -7.48 -12.72 -1.79
CA PRO A 131 -6.40 -13.71 -1.83
C PRO A 131 -5.57 -13.73 -0.54
N GLU A 132 -5.20 -14.92 -0.07
CA GLU A 132 -4.42 -15.09 1.17
C GLU A 132 -3.11 -14.30 1.16
N TRP A 133 -2.42 -14.24 0.02
CA TRP A 133 -1.19 -13.46 -0.11
C TRP A 133 -1.42 -11.96 0.16
N MET A 134 -2.57 -11.41 -0.27
CA MET A 134 -2.90 -9.99 -0.02
C MET A 134 -3.19 -9.73 1.46
N VAL A 135 -3.87 -10.68 2.12
CA VAL A 135 -4.07 -10.63 3.58
C VAL A 135 -2.73 -10.66 4.31
N ALA A 136 -1.79 -11.52 3.87
CA ALA A 136 -0.45 -11.62 4.44
C ALA A 136 0.37 -10.33 4.23
N GLU A 137 0.32 -9.74 3.01
CA GLU A 137 0.97 -8.45 2.74
C GLU A 137 0.45 -7.33 3.64
N GLN A 138 -0.88 -7.22 3.76
CA GLN A 138 -1.51 -6.25 4.66
C GLN A 138 -1.09 -6.48 6.11
N ALA A 139 -1.04 -7.75 6.57
CA ALA A 139 -0.62 -8.09 7.92
C ALA A 139 0.83 -7.64 8.19
N ARG A 140 1.75 -7.79 7.21
CA ARG A 140 3.14 -7.32 7.35
C ARG A 140 3.22 -5.80 7.48
N LEU A 141 2.48 -5.07 6.66
CA LEU A 141 2.44 -3.60 6.73
C LEU A 141 1.88 -3.11 8.07
N PHE A 142 0.76 -3.69 8.53
CA PHE A 142 0.20 -3.36 9.85
C PHE A 142 1.12 -3.79 11.00
N GLY A 143 1.83 -4.90 10.88
CA GLY A 143 2.83 -5.35 11.86
C GLY A 143 3.89 -4.30 12.16
N LYS A 144 4.29 -3.48 11.17
CA LYS A 144 5.23 -2.36 11.39
C LYS A 144 4.66 -1.33 12.38
N VAL A 145 3.38 -1.02 12.27
CA VAL A 145 2.68 -0.10 13.19
C VAL A 145 2.49 -0.77 14.56
N GLU A 146 2.07 -2.03 14.59
CA GLU A 146 1.83 -2.79 15.83
C GLU A 146 3.06 -2.87 16.73
N VAL A 147 4.24 -3.08 16.13
CA VAL A 147 5.53 -3.10 16.86
C VAL A 147 5.80 -1.75 17.52
N LEU A 148 5.55 -0.64 16.80
CA LEU A 148 5.76 0.71 17.32
C LEU A 148 4.73 1.11 18.38
N LEU A 149 3.55 0.49 18.39
CA LEU A 149 2.54 0.71 19.42
C LEU A 149 2.90 0.04 20.75
N GLY A 150 3.71 -1.03 20.75
CA GLY A 150 4.07 -1.76 21.95
C GLY A 150 4.57 -0.88 23.11
N PRO A 151 5.56 0.00 22.90
CA PRO A 151 6.03 0.92 23.95
C PRO A 151 5.02 1.97 24.39
N LEU A 152 4.05 2.34 23.54
CA LEU A 152 3.05 3.38 23.86
C LEU A 152 1.90 2.82 24.69
N VAL A 153 1.51 1.56 24.45
CA VAL A 153 0.41 0.86 25.13
C VAL A 153 0.86 -0.52 25.60
N PRO A 154 1.82 -0.61 26.55
CA PRO A 154 2.44 -1.88 26.97
C PRO A 154 1.47 -2.86 27.59
N HIS A 155 0.37 -2.38 28.19
CA HIS A 155 -0.65 -3.22 28.84
C HIS A 155 -1.71 -3.73 27.86
N MET A 156 -1.74 -3.21 26.64
CA MET A 156 -2.71 -3.63 25.62
C MET A 156 -2.32 -4.99 25.01
N GLY A 157 -3.27 -5.91 24.95
CA GLY A 157 -3.09 -7.23 24.32
C GLY A 157 -2.80 -7.14 22.82
N VAL A 158 -2.15 -8.17 22.25
CA VAL A 158 -1.74 -8.22 20.83
C VAL A 158 -2.94 -8.01 19.89
N ALA A 159 -4.07 -8.67 20.14
CA ALA A 159 -5.28 -8.53 19.30
C ALA A 159 -5.83 -7.10 19.30
N GLN A 160 -5.82 -6.44 20.45
CA GLN A 160 -6.27 -5.05 20.58
C GLN A 160 -5.31 -4.08 19.87
N ARG A 161 -3.98 -4.29 19.98
CA ARG A 161 -2.99 -3.50 19.23
C ARG A 161 -3.15 -3.65 17.72
N ALA A 162 -3.47 -4.85 17.24
CA ALA A 162 -3.74 -5.08 15.82
C ALA A 162 -4.97 -4.28 15.33
N ILE A 163 -6.02 -4.19 16.13
CA ILE A 163 -7.19 -3.36 15.83
C ILE A 163 -6.81 -1.87 15.87
N LEU A 164 -6.08 -1.45 16.90
CA LEU A 164 -5.61 -0.08 17.05
C LEU A 164 -4.73 0.35 15.86
N ALA A 165 -3.80 -0.49 15.41
CA ALA A 165 -2.97 -0.20 14.24
C ALA A 165 -3.80 0.09 12.99
N ARG A 166 -4.87 -0.68 12.76
CA ARG A 166 -5.81 -0.45 11.64
C ARG A 166 -6.59 0.84 11.81
N SER A 167 -7.01 1.17 13.02
CA SER A 167 -7.72 2.43 13.32
C SER A 167 -6.84 3.65 13.07
N LEU A 168 -5.58 3.61 13.53
CA LEU A 168 -4.60 4.68 13.31
C LEU A 168 -4.30 4.84 11.81
N PHE A 169 -4.09 3.72 11.11
CA PHE A 169 -3.92 3.73 9.65
C PHE A 169 -5.12 4.37 8.97
N SER A 170 -6.35 4.01 9.36
CA SER A 170 -7.57 4.56 8.75
C SER A 170 -7.67 6.07 8.92
N ALA A 171 -7.27 6.61 10.07
CA ALA A 171 -7.25 8.05 10.31
C ALA A 171 -6.22 8.76 9.41
N VAL A 172 -4.98 8.24 9.35
CA VAL A 172 -3.92 8.77 8.48
C VAL A 172 -4.31 8.64 7.01
N HIS A 173 -4.81 7.46 6.58
CA HIS A 173 -5.23 7.22 5.22
C HIS A 173 -6.35 8.17 4.78
N GLY A 174 -7.34 8.39 5.65
CA GLY A 174 -8.44 9.34 5.38
C GLY A 174 -7.93 10.77 5.15
N LEU A 175 -7.02 11.26 6.01
CA LEU A 175 -6.40 12.57 5.85
C LEU A 175 -5.59 12.66 4.55
N VAL A 176 -4.76 11.66 4.26
CA VAL A 176 -3.95 11.59 3.04
C VAL A 176 -4.82 11.54 1.80
N LEU A 177 -5.85 10.67 1.78
CA LEU A 177 -6.75 10.51 0.64
C LEU A 177 -7.51 11.81 0.34
N LEU A 178 -8.16 12.37 1.35
CA LEU A 178 -8.98 13.58 1.18
C LEU A 178 -8.14 14.80 0.87
N GLY A 179 -6.93 14.89 1.47
CA GLY A 179 -5.98 15.98 1.21
C GLY A 179 -5.41 15.93 -0.20
N LEU A 180 -4.95 14.77 -0.66
CA LEU A 180 -4.43 14.60 -2.02
C LEU A 180 -5.51 14.75 -3.10
N GLU A 181 -6.76 14.42 -2.81
CA GLU A 181 -7.88 14.58 -3.75
C GLU A 181 -8.56 15.95 -3.69
N GLU A 182 -8.09 16.84 -2.81
CA GLU A 182 -8.62 18.19 -2.62
C GLU A 182 -10.13 18.21 -2.30
N LYS A 183 -10.66 17.12 -1.72
CA LYS A 183 -12.08 16.94 -1.42
C LYS A 183 -12.60 17.90 -0.34
N LEU A 184 -11.70 18.36 0.54
CA LEU A 184 -12.00 19.31 1.62
C LEU A 184 -11.42 20.70 1.36
N GLY A 185 -11.10 21.00 0.10
CA GLY A 185 -10.43 22.22 -0.33
C GLY A 185 -8.96 21.98 -0.68
N VAL A 186 -8.35 22.94 -1.37
CA VAL A 186 -6.95 22.85 -1.80
C VAL A 186 -6.06 22.98 -0.56
N MET A 187 -5.28 21.94 -0.31
CA MET A 187 -4.28 21.93 0.77
C MET A 187 -2.88 21.75 0.14
N PRO A 188 -1.98 22.73 0.25
CA PRO A 188 -0.60 22.56 -0.20
C PRO A 188 0.05 21.33 0.44
N PHE A 189 0.87 20.61 -0.34
CA PHE A 189 1.51 19.37 0.14
C PHE A 189 2.30 19.56 1.46
N ALA A 190 2.99 20.67 1.61
CA ALA A 190 3.71 20.99 2.86
C ALA A 190 2.75 21.08 4.06
N MET A 191 1.60 21.71 3.90
CA MET A 191 0.58 21.81 4.95
C MET A 191 -0.03 20.42 5.26
N LEU A 192 -0.33 19.62 4.24
CA LEU A 192 -0.82 18.24 4.45
C LEU A 192 0.20 17.42 5.25
N ARG A 193 1.49 17.59 4.97
CA ARG A 193 2.58 16.93 5.68
C ARG A 193 2.62 17.32 7.16
N GLU A 194 2.48 18.62 7.47
CA GLU A 194 2.39 19.13 8.85
C GLU A 194 1.16 18.59 9.58
N GLU A 195 0.01 18.48 8.91
CA GLU A 195 -1.21 17.94 9.51
C GLU A 195 -1.11 16.43 9.77
N VAL A 196 -0.47 15.65 8.90
CA VAL A 196 -0.19 14.23 9.16
C VAL A 196 0.72 14.08 10.38
N GLU A 197 1.80 14.86 10.48
CA GLU A 197 2.69 14.85 11.64
C GLU A 197 1.96 15.23 12.92
N ARG A 198 1.16 16.29 12.88
CA ARG A 198 0.36 16.76 14.02
C ARG A 198 -0.65 15.71 14.49
N LEU A 199 -1.38 15.11 13.56
CA LEU A 199 -2.35 14.06 13.84
C LEU A 199 -1.69 12.86 14.53
N VAL A 200 -0.64 12.30 13.94
CA VAL A 200 0.04 11.12 14.49
C VAL A 200 0.67 11.41 15.85
N SER A 201 1.28 12.60 16.01
CA SER A 201 1.87 13.03 17.28
C SER A 201 0.80 13.19 18.38
N ALA A 202 -0.38 13.73 18.05
CA ALA A 202 -1.48 13.85 18.99
C ALA A 202 -2.06 12.48 19.38
N MET A 203 -2.25 11.59 18.39
CA MET A 203 -2.74 10.24 18.63
C MET A 203 -1.78 9.44 19.53
N ALA A 204 -0.48 9.47 19.25
CA ALA A 204 0.52 8.77 20.04
C ALA A 204 0.56 9.26 21.50
N ARG A 205 0.51 10.58 21.73
CA ARG A 205 0.43 11.14 23.09
C ARG A 205 -0.85 10.76 23.82
N GLY A 206 -2.01 10.81 23.14
CA GLY A 206 -3.28 10.41 23.73
C GLY A 206 -3.30 8.93 24.15
N LEU A 207 -2.65 8.04 23.39
CA LEU A 207 -2.49 6.65 23.75
C LEU A 207 -1.67 6.44 25.02
N GLU A 208 -0.57 7.20 25.19
CA GLU A 208 0.25 7.16 26.39
C GLU A 208 -0.52 7.61 27.65
N GLU A 209 -1.44 8.57 27.50
CA GLU A 209 -2.29 9.06 28.60
C GLU A 209 -3.37 8.06 28.97
N MET A 210 -3.93 7.33 28.00
CA MET A 210 -4.95 6.30 28.24
C MET A 210 -4.40 5.03 28.88
N ASP A 211 -3.09 4.77 28.75
CA ASP A 211 -2.42 3.58 29.29
C ASP A 211 -1.82 3.81 30.70
N ARG A 212 -2.05 4.98 31.30
CA ARG A 212 -1.64 5.31 32.68
C ARG A 212 -2.66 4.87 33.70
#